data_629e44e72d3b9a61b48ce784eab59c1a
#
_entry.id   629e44e72d3b9a61b48ce784eab59c1a
#
_cell.length_a   1.000
_cell.length_b   1.000
_cell.length_c   1.000
_cell.angle_alpha   90.00
_cell.angle_beta   90.00
_cell.angle_gamma   90.00
#
_symmetry.space_group_name_H-M   'P 1'
#
loop_
_entity.id
_entity.type
_entity.pdbx_description
1 polymer ?
#
loop_
_entity_poly.entity_id
_entity_poly.type
_entity_poly.pdbx_seq_one_letter_code
_entity_poly.pdbx_strand_id
1 'polypeptide(L)'
;MDPAKELIKQVLLLRCQIGDKDAFAELVGCYQKPLRYFISRLLDDEAVTEDVIQDTWLSVIKKIHGLREAEAFPTWLYRIARNKVYQQLRKKK
;
A
#
# COMPACT_ATOMS: atom_id res chain seq x y z
N MET A 1 -3.53 20.40 3.39
CA MET A 1 -3.03 19.23 4.14
C MET A 1 -3.31 19.40 5.62
N ASP A 2 -3.91 18.41 6.25
CA ASP A 2 -4.27 18.47 7.66
C ASP A 2 -3.14 17.87 8.51
N PRO A 3 -2.40 18.68 9.31
CA PRO A 3 -1.30 18.14 10.12
C PRO A 3 -1.72 17.05 11.10
N ALA A 4 -2.96 17.14 11.65
CA ALA A 4 -3.44 16.13 12.56
C ALA A 4 -3.60 14.78 11.89
N LYS A 5 -4.13 14.75 10.65
CA LYS A 5 -4.27 13.51 9.89
C LYS A 5 -2.92 12.90 9.54
N GLU A 6 -1.97 13.74 9.19
CA GLU A 6 -0.61 13.27 8.90
C GLU A 6 0.04 12.63 10.12
N LEU A 7 -0.13 13.25 11.28
CA LEU A 7 0.41 12.71 12.54
C LEU A 7 -0.22 11.36 12.87
N ILE A 8 -1.53 11.23 12.70
CA ILE A 8 -2.23 9.96 12.92
C ILE A 8 -1.67 8.86 12.04
N LYS A 9 -1.45 9.16 10.75
CA LYS A 9 -0.87 8.19 9.82
C LYS A 9 0.55 7.78 10.22
N GLN A 10 1.35 8.73 10.69
CA GLN A 10 2.71 8.43 11.15
C GLN A 10 2.70 7.53 12.38
N VAL A 11 1.79 7.78 13.33
CA VAL A 11 1.65 6.93 14.50
C VAL A 11 1.19 5.52 14.11
N LEU A 12 0.22 5.40 13.19
CA LEU A 12 -0.21 4.10 12.70
C LEU A 12 0.94 3.32 12.08
N LEU A 13 1.76 4.00 11.31
CA LEU A 13 2.91 3.35 10.66
C LEU A 13 3.91 2.83 11.70
N LEU A 14 4.22 3.64 12.71
CA LEU A 14 5.13 3.21 13.78
C LEU A 14 4.57 2.01 14.53
N ARG A 15 3.27 1.99 14.81
CA ARG A 15 2.62 0.84 15.45
C ARG A 15 2.71 -0.41 14.57
N CYS A 16 2.53 -0.25 13.26
CA CYS A 16 2.70 -1.36 12.32
C CYS A 16 4.12 -1.93 12.38
N GLN A 17 5.11 -1.04 12.47
CA GLN A 17 6.52 -1.45 12.49
C GLN A 17 6.89 -2.23 13.74
N ILE A 18 6.17 -2.05 14.84
CA ILE A 18 6.38 -2.84 16.05
C ILE A 18 5.45 -4.06 16.15
N GLY A 19 4.71 -4.36 15.07
CA GLY A 19 3.92 -5.58 14.98
C GLY A 19 2.48 -5.48 15.44
N ASP A 20 1.93 -4.27 15.58
CA ASP A 20 0.53 -4.07 15.97
C ASP A 20 -0.39 -4.40 14.78
N LYS A 21 -1.09 -5.54 14.86
CA LYS A 21 -1.96 -6.00 13.79
C LYS A 21 -3.18 -5.10 13.57
N ASP A 22 -3.72 -4.54 14.65
CA ASP A 22 -4.86 -3.62 14.53
C ASP A 22 -4.46 -2.35 13.80
N ALA A 23 -3.25 -1.86 14.07
CA ALA A 23 -2.73 -0.69 13.37
C ALA A 23 -2.55 -0.96 11.88
N PHE A 24 -2.13 -2.18 11.52
CA PHE A 24 -1.99 -2.54 10.11
C PHE A 24 -3.35 -2.50 9.39
N ALA A 25 -4.39 -3.05 10.01
CA ALA A 25 -5.74 -3.01 9.45
C ALA A 25 -6.23 -1.56 9.25
N GLU A 26 -5.95 -0.70 10.22
CA GLU A 26 -6.29 0.73 10.10
C GLU A 26 -5.52 1.41 8.98
N LEU A 27 -4.23 1.07 8.83
CA LEU A 27 -3.39 1.63 7.76
C LEU A 27 -3.94 1.23 6.39
N VAL A 28 -4.31 -0.04 6.22
CA VAL A 28 -4.96 -0.52 5.00
C VAL A 28 -6.22 0.30 4.72
N GLY A 29 -7.05 0.53 5.73
CA GLY A 29 -8.27 1.33 5.59
C GLY A 29 -8.01 2.74 5.11
N CYS A 30 -6.88 3.35 5.49
CA CYS A 30 -6.53 4.70 5.06
C CYS A 30 -6.21 4.79 3.56
N TYR A 31 -5.69 3.72 2.97
CA TYR A 31 -5.17 3.75 1.61
C TYR A 31 -5.92 2.87 0.62
N GLN A 32 -6.88 2.06 1.08
CA GLN A 32 -7.53 1.05 0.24
C GLN A 32 -8.21 1.65 -0.98
N LYS A 33 -9.02 2.67 -0.80
CA LYS A 33 -9.77 3.28 -1.91
C LYS A 33 -8.86 3.95 -2.94
N PRO A 34 -7.93 4.84 -2.55
CA PRO A 34 -7.05 5.45 -3.54
C PRO A 34 -6.10 4.44 -4.19
N LEU A 35 -5.66 3.42 -3.46
CA LEU A 35 -4.81 2.39 -4.04
C LEU A 35 -5.57 1.57 -5.09
N ARG A 36 -6.80 1.15 -4.78
CA ARG A 36 -7.67 0.43 -5.72
C ARG A 36 -7.90 1.26 -6.98
N TYR A 37 -8.20 2.54 -6.82
CA TYR A 37 -8.41 3.44 -7.97
C TYR A 37 -7.16 3.49 -8.84
N PHE A 38 -6.00 3.65 -8.24
CA PHE A 38 -4.72 3.70 -8.95
C PHE A 38 -4.49 2.43 -9.77
N ILE A 39 -4.64 1.26 -9.14
CA ILE A 39 -4.39 -0.02 -9.79
C ILE A 39 -5.42 -0.31 -10.89
N SER A 40 -6.71 -0.06 -10.61
CA SER A 40 -7.77 -0.36 -11.56
C SER A 40 -7.68 0.45 -12.84
N ARG A 41 -7.10 1.65 -12.76
CA ARG A 41 -6.90 2.47 -13.96
C ARG A 41 -5.81 1.91 -14.88
N LEU A 42 -4.91 1.11 -14.34
CA LEU A 42 -3.80 0.54 -15.10
C LEU A 42 -4.11 -0.87 -15.61
N LEU A 43 -5.08 -1.53 -15.01
CA LEU A 43 -5.48 -2.90 -15.36
C LEU A 43 -6.97 -2.91 -15.71
N ASP A 44 -7.33 -3.60 -16.80
CA ASP A 44 -8.72 -3.71 -17.26
C ASP A 44 -9.40 -4.99 -16.78
N ASP A 45 -8.89 -5.61 -15.73
CA ASP A 45 -9.39 -6.89 -15.24
C ASP A 45 -9.58 -6.76 -13.73
N GLU A 46 -10.83 -6.90 -13.27
CA GLU A 46 -11.15 -6.72 -11.86
C GLU A 46 -10.52 -7.80 -10.98
N ALA A 47 -10.51 -9.05 -11.46
CA ALA A 47 -9.90 -10.14 -10.70
C ALA A 47 -8.37 -9.93 -10.55
N VAL A 48 -7.71 -9.49 -11.60
CA VAL A 48 -6.28 -9.20 -11.56
C VAL A 48 -6.01 -7.99 -10.66
N THR A 49 -6.88 -6.99 -10.70
CA THR A 49 -6.78 -5.83 -9.81
C THR A 49 -6.80 -6.26 -8.35
N GLU A 50 -7.74 -7.14 -7.98
CA GLU A 50 -7.82 -7.66 -6.61
C GLU A 50 -6.55 -8.39 -6.21
N ASP A 51 -6.03 -9.23 -7.09
CA ASP A 51 -4.79 -9.97 -6.83
C ASP A 51 -3.61 -9.03 -6.61
N VAL A 52 -3.50 -7.97 -7.40
CA VAL A 52 -2.43 -6.99 -7.27
C VAL A 52 -2.56 -6.22 -5.95
N ILE A 53 -3.77 -5.86 -5.56
CA ILE A 53 -4.02 -5.18 -4.29
C ILE A 53 -3.55 -6.06 -3.12
N GLN A 54 -3.95 -7.33 -3.11
CA GLN A 54 -3.54 -8.26 -2.06
C GLN A 54 -2.02 -8.45 -2.02
N ASP A 55 -1.41 -8.65 -3.18
CA ASP A 55 0.04 -8.81 -3.28
C ASP A 55 0.78 -7.56 -2.78
N THR A 56 0.22 -6.39 -3.06
CA THR A 56 0.81 -5.13 -2.61
C THR A 56 0.85 -5.08 -1.08
N TRP A 57 -0.28 -5.40 -0.44
CA TRP A 57 -0.34 -5.37 1.03
C TRP A 57 0.52 -6.46 1.66
N LEU A 58 0.60 -7.64 1.04
CA LEU A 58 1.50 -8.70 1.53
C LEU A 58 2.97 -8.24 1.47
N SER A 59 3.35 -7.53 0.42
CA SER A 59 4.71 -6.97 0.32
C SER A 59 4.93 -5.89 1.36
N VAL A 60 3.93 -5.06 1.61
CA VAL A 60 4.01 -4.01 2.63
C VAL A 60 4.27 -4.64 4.01
N ILE A 61 3.50 -5.66 4.39
CA ILE A 61 3.64 -6.25 5.72
C ILE A 61 5.01 -6.89 5.91
N LYS A 62 5.58 -7.43 4.84
CA LYS A 62 6.92 -8.04 4.90
C LYS A 62 8.04 -7.01 4.98
N LYS A 63 7.87 -5.85 4.38
CA LYS A 63 8.96 -4.88 4.17
C LYS A 63 8.84 -3.61 5.01
N ILE A 64 7.72 -3.42 5.71
CA ILE A 64 7.44 -2.17 6.41
C ILE A 64 8.48 -1.85 7.50
N HIS A 65 9.10 -2.88 8.07
CA HIS A 65 10.13 -2.70 9.09
C HIS A 65 11.37 -2.00 8.55
N GLY A 66 11.61 -2.08 7.24
CA GLY A 66 12.75 -1.43 6.61
C GLY A 66 12.51 0.01 6.20
N LEU A 67 11.28 0.50 6.32
CA LEU A 67 10.97 1.87 5.96
C LEU A 67 11.48 2.80 7.06
N ARG A 68 12.39 3.72 6.70
CA ARG A 68 13.06 4.58 7.68
C ARG A 68 12.25 5.81 8.02
N GLU A 69 11.53 6.37 7.06
CA GLU A 69 10.80 7.62 7.23
C GLU A 69 9.32 7.43 6.96
N ALA A 70 8.49 7.73 7.95
CA ALA A 70 7.05 7.54 7.86
C ALA A 70 6.44 8.38 6.72
N GLU A 71 6.99 9.56 6.46
CA GLU A 71 6.50 10.44 5.41
C GLU A 71 6.68 9.84 4.02
N ALA A 72 7.63 8.93 3.85
CA ALA A 72 7.89 8.28 2.56
C ALA A 72 6.90 7.14 2.28
N PHE A 73 6.05 6.77 3.23
CA PHE A 73 5.16 5.61 3.08
C PHE A 73 4.26 5.68 1.85
N PRO A 74 3.56 6.80 1.56
CA PRO A 74 2.68 6.80 0.39
C PRO A 74 3.44 6.56 -0.92
N THR A 75 4.55 7.22 -1.13
CA THR A 75 5.38 7.03 -2.32
C THR A 75 5.88 5.59 -2.42
N TRP A 76 6.31 5.03 -1.31
CA TRP A 76 6.81 3.67 -1.21
C TRP A 76 5.71 2.65 -1.54
N LEU A 77 4.51 2.85 -0.98
CA LEU A 77 3.35 2.00 -1.24
C LEU A 77 3.00 1.98 -2.73
N TYR A 78 2.89 3.14 -3.36
CA TYR A 78 2.52 3.23 -4.76
C TYR A 78 3.62 2.68 -5.68
N ARG A 79 4.87 2.76 -5.28
CA ARG A 79 5.97 2.15 -6.03
C ARG A 79 5.85 0.64 -6.03
N ILE A 80 5.54 0.04 -4.88
CA ILE A 80 5.31 -1.41 -4.80
C ILE A 80 4.14 -1.81 -5.69
N ALA A 81 3.02 -1.08 -5.60
CA ALA A 81 1.84 -1.37 -6.41
C ALA A 81 2.13 -1.26 -7.90
N ARG A 82 2.81 -0.20 -8.32
CA ARG A 82 3.16 0.02 -9.73
C ARG A 82 4.03 -1.11 -10.27
N ASN A 83 5.01 -1.54 -9.50
CA ASN A 83 5.88 -2.63 -9.92
C ASN A 83 5.10 -3.93 -10.13
N LYS A 84 4.11 -4.20 -9.27
CA LYS A 84 3.27 -5.39 -9.40
C LYS A 84 2.34 -5.29 -10.61
N VAL A 85 1.81 -4.10 -10.89
CA VAL A 85 1.03 -3.86 -12.10
C VAL A 85 1.88 -4.17 -13.35
N TYR A 86 3.10 -3.66 -13.40
CA TYR A 86 3.98 -3.89 -14.53
C TYR A 86 4.31 -5.37 -14.71
N GLN A 87 4.48 -6.10 -13.63
CA GLN A 87 4.67 -7.55 -13.70
C GLN A 87 3.48 -8.24 -14.37
N GLN A 88 2.26 -7.84 -14.02
CA GLN A 88 1.06 -8.40 -14.65
C GLN A 88 0.97 -8.05 -16.13
N LEU A 89 1.28 -6.82 -16.48
CA LEU A 89 1.25 -6.39 -17.88
C LEU A 89 2.28 -7.16 -18.73
N ARG A 90 3.43 -7.47 -18.17
CA ARG A 90 4.44 -8.29 -18.86
C ARG A 90 3.97 -9.72 -19.09
N LYS A 91 3.20 -10.27 -18.16
CA LYS A 91 2.68 -11.65 -18.29
C LYS A 91 1.66 -11.80 -19.42
N LYS A 92 0.99 -10.71 -19.82
CA LYS A 92 -0.01 -10.72 -20.89
C LYS A 92 0.58 -10.72 -22.29
N LYS A 93 1.88 -10.60 -22.43
CA LYS A 93 2.52 -10.63 -23.76
C LYS A 93 2.79 -12.04 -24.22
#